data_4e27edd49aa4478694cc771c88c4c109
#
_entry.id   4e27edd49aa4478694cc771c88c4c109
#
_cell.length_a   1.000
_cell.length_b   1.000
_cell.length_c   1.000
_cell.angle_alpha   90.00
_cell.angle_beta   90.00
_cell.angle_gamma   90.00
#
_symmetry.space_group_name_H-M   'P 1'
#
loop_
_entity.id
_entity.type
_entity.pdbx_description
1 polymer ?
#
loop_
_entity_poly.entity_id
_entity_poly.type
_entity_poly.pdbx_seq_one_letter_code
_entity_poly.pdbx_strand_id
1 'polypeptide(L)'
;MSRQAALAEIRFLGDDRCELSAWVSAAAPGIENPTPILLCHGGGPDHAMFLPLIETIPDEYAVILPDVRGYGRSRCRDTARHTWAQYVSDAVALLDALGFSRAIIGGAGLGSTIALRFAVDLPTYVLAVIAIGIEDIEDDKAKEAEIRMMEAFALRVQRDGILARWEPLLPHLSPIIGAMVCEAIPRSDAESIAAAAAIGRDRSFKDPEELAVISVPVILFAGDDARHPQSLAEELASIIPRGRLAAASLSSNVKTSRDFGRFIAPALLDFIAEVRAAPTG
;
A
#
# COMPACT_ATOMS: atom_id res chain seq x y z
N MET A 1 18.77 -6.44 18.22
CA MET A 1 17.37 -6.87 18.15
C MET A 1 16.97 -6.76 16.69
N SER A 2 16.14 -7.67 16.14
CA SER A 2 15.63 -7.48 14.80
C SER A 2 14.71 -6.26 14.78
N ARG A 3 14.58 -5.58 13.63
CA ARG A 3 13.71 -4.42 13.48
C ARG A 3 12.24 -4.79 13.70
N GLN A 4 11.85 -5.98 13.27
CA GLN A 4 10.52 -6.53 13.53
C GLN A 4 10.23 -6.64 15.04
N ALA A 5 11.20 -7.04 15.85
CA ALA A 5 11.05 -7.11 17.30
C ALA A 5 10.98 -5.72 17.98
N ALA A 6 11.36 -4.67 17.28
CA ALA A 6 11.30 -3.29 17.74
C ALA A 6 10.05 -2.53 17.28
N LEU A 7 9.14 -3.17 16.52
CA LEU A 7 7.86 -2.56 16.10
C LEU A 7 6.94 -2.39 17.32
N ALA A 8 6.47 -1.18 17.52
CA ALA A 8 5.43 -0.86 18.49
C ALA A 8 4.09 -0.68 17.78
N GLU A 9 3.05 -1.33 18.28
CA GLU A 9 1.69 -1.03 17.85
C GLU A 9 1.26 0.30 18.44
N ILE A 10 0.69 1.15 17.60
CA ILE A 10 0.04 2.39 18.01
C ILE A 10 -1.39 2.41 17.52
N ARG A 11 -2.25 3.14 18.22
CA ARG A 11 -3.60 3.48 17.78
C ARG A 11 -3.70 4.97 17.55
N PHE A 12 -4.40 5.35 16.51
CA PHE A 12 -4.64 6.73 16.17
C PHE A 12 -6.08 6.90 15.67
N LEU A 13 -6.54 8.13 15.60
CA LEU A 13 -7.87 8.45 15.08
C LEU A 13 -7.73 9.03 13.68
N GLY A 14 -8.46 8.49 12.72
CA GLY A 14 -8.72 9.16 11.45
C GLY A 14 -9.44 10.49 11.69
N ASP A 15 -9.50 11.34 10.68
CA ASP A 15 -10.21 12.63 10.76
C ASP A 15 -11.71 12.47 11.06
N ASP A 16 -12.30 11.35 10.64
CA ASP A 16 -13.67 10.92 10.92
C ASP A 16 -13.85 10.22 12.28
N ARG A 17 -12.80 10.24 13.14
CA ARG A 17 -12.73 9.59 14.45
C ARG A 17 -12.81 8.05 14.41
N CYS A 18 -12.55 7.42 13.29
CA CYS A 18 -12.35 5.97 13.24
C CYS A 18 -11.05 5.60 13.97
N GLU A 19 -11.11 4.66 14.91
CA GLU A 19 -9.89 4.13 15.54
C GLU A 19 -9.16 3.18 14.57
N LEU A 20 -7.91 3.51 14.29
CA LEU A 20 -7.05 2.79 13.36
C LEU A 20 -5.77 2.36 14.06
N SER A 21 -5.09 1.36 13.50
CA SER A 21 -3.86 0.78 14.05
C SER A 21 -2.71 0.89 13.05
N ALA A 22 -1.51 1.13 13.57
CA ALA A 22 -0.27 1.06 12.81
C ALA A 22 0.86 0.46 13.66
N TRP A 23 1.87 -0.06 13.01
CA TRP A 23 3.11 -0.52 13.62
C TRP A 23 4.24 0.41 13.23
N VAL A 24 4.96 0.89 14.21
CA VAL A 24 6.02 1.88 14.01
C VAL A 24 7.33 1.36 14.54
N SER A 25 8.36 1.38 13.70
CA SER A 25 9.75 1.15 14.10
C SER A 25 10.43 2.50 14.24
N ALA A 26 10.81 2.88 15.44
CA ALA A 26 11.64 4.05 15.65
C ALA A 26 13.00 3.88 14.93
N ALA A 27 13.61 5.01 14.56
CA ALA A 27 14.99 5.03 14.14
C ALA A 27 15.93 4.63 15.30
N ALA A 28 17.17 4.27 14.99
CA ALA A 28 18.15 3.94 16.02
C ALA A 28 18.38 5.13 16.98
N PRO A 29 18.72 4.87 18.25
CA PRO A 29 19.07 5.91 19.19
C PRO A 29 20.21 6.80 18.65
N GLY A 30 20.03 8.13 18.73
CA GLY A 30 21.00 9.10 18.24
C GLY A 30 20.75 9.60 16.80
N ILE A 31 19.76 9.06 16.10
CA ILE A 31 19.30 9.63 14.83
C ILE A 31 18.33 10.78 15.12
N GLU A 32 18.77 12.00 14.92
CA GLU A 32 17.99 13.21 15.21
C GLU A 32 17.05 13.39 14.02
N ASN A 33 16.52 13.29 13.25
CA ASN A 33 15.63 13.51 12.10
C ASN A 33 15.58 12.29 11.18
N PRO A 34 14.98 11.18 11.64
CA PRO A 34 14.83 10.02 10.79
C PRO A 34 13.91 10.33 9.60
N THR A 35 14.28 9.81 8.42
CA THR A 35 13.39 9.89 7.27
C THR A 35 12.24 8.90 7.44
N PRO A 36 10.97 9.33 7.54
CA PRO A 36 9.85 8.41 7.67
C PRO A 36 9.52 7.73 6.35
N ILE A 37 9.21 6.43 6.42
CA ILE A 37 8.72 5.62 5.31
C ILE A 37 7.39 5.03 5.75
N LEU A 38 6.30 5.43 5.10
CA LEU A 38 4.96 4.89 5.31
C LEU A 38 4.64 3.91 4.19
N LEU A 39 4.35 2.65 4.54
CA LEU A 39 4.04 1.59 3.57
C LEU A 39 2.64 1.02 3.82
N CYS A 40 1.71 1.29 2.91
CA CYS A 40 0.35 0.75 2.91
C CYS A 40 0.31 -0.62 2.23
N HIS A 41 -0.31 -1.61 2.88
CA HIS A 41 -0.45 -2.97 2.34
C HIS A 41 -1.51 -3.06 1.23
N GLY A 42 -1.56 -4.21 0.53
CA GLY A 42 -2.53 -4.51 -0.51
C GLY A 42 -3.93 -4.84 0.00
N GLY A 43 -4.89 -4.89 -0.89
CA GLY A 43 -6.25 -5.33 -0.57
C GLY A 43 -6.28 -6.82 -0.20
N GLY A 44 -6.53 -7.14 1.06
CA GLY A 44 -6.56 -8.51 1.60
C GLY A 44 -5.47 -8.85 2.61
N PRO A 45 -4.18 -8.57 2.36
CA PRO A 45 -3.13 -8.59 3.38
C PRO A 45 -3.34 -7.56 4.50
N ASP A 46 -2.41 -7.53 5.45
CA ASP A 46 -2.26 -6.50 6.49
C ASP A 46 -0.78 -6.05 6.56
N HIS A 47 -0.44 -5.20 7.52
CA HIS A 47 0.93 -4.70 7.73
C HIS A 47 2.01 -5.79 7.70
N ALA A 48 1.66 -7.02 8.11
CA ALA A 48 2.61 -8.11 8.24
C ALA A 48 3.27 -8.52 6.90
N MET A 49 2.66 -8.18 5.75
CA MET A 49 3.28 -8.43 4.46
C MET A 49 4.64 -7.76 4.29
N PHE A 50 4.86 -6.63 4.96
CA PHE A 50 6.12 -5.88 4.87
C PHE A 50 7.16 -6.27 5.92
N LEU A 51 6.82 -7.12 6.92
CA LEU A 51 7.76 -7.47 7.99
C LEU A 51 9.11 -8.01 7.48
N PRO A 52 9.17 -8.90 6.48
CA PRO A 52 10.46 -9.34 5.94
C PRO A 52 11.22 -8.23 5.19
N LEU A 53 10.52 -7.28 4.56
CA LEU A 53 11.14 -6.15 3.86
C LEU A 53 11.79 -5.17 4.85
N ILE A 54 11.11 -4.82 5.91
CA ILE A 54 11.61 -3.83 6.87
C ILE A 54 12.88 -4.27 7.60
N GLU A 55 13.14 -5.57 7.70
CA GLU A 55 14.41 -6.08 8.25
C GLU A 55 15.63 -5.65 7.43
N THR A 56 15.43 -5.26 6.18
CA THR A 56 16.50 -4.79 5.27
C THR A 56 16.66 -3.27 5.28
N ILE A 57 15.66 -2.52 5.75
CA ILE A 57 15.69 -1.05 5.75
C ILE A 57 16.67 -0.57 6.83
N PRO A 58 17.63 0.33 6.53
CA PRO A 58 18.58 0.85 7.49
C PRO A 58 17.93 1.60 8.66
N ASP A 59 18.63 1.65 9.80
CA ASP A 59 18.12 2.18 11.06
C ASP A 59 17.93 3.72 11.09
N GLU A 60 18.42 4.43 10.10
CA GLU A 60 18.19 5.86 9.94
C GLU A 60 16.79 6.23 9.40
N TYR A 61 15.97 5.24 9.09
CA TYR A 61 14.59 5.43 8.67
C TYR A 61 13.62 5.06 9.80
N ALA A 62 12.57 5.87 9.98
CA ALA A 62 11.41 5.48 10.78
C ALA A 62 10.40 4.77 9.86
N VAL A 63 10.10 3.50 10.12
CA VAL A 63 9.16 2.73 9.29
C VAL A 63 7.79 2.72 9.93
N ILE A 64 6.77 3.01 9.14
CA ILE A 64 5.37 3.15 9.55
C ILE A 64 4.53 2.22 8.68
N LEU A 65 3.89 1.24 9.30
CA LEU A 65 3.09 0.21 8.64
C LEU A 65 1.65 0.27 9.15
N PRO A 66 0.74 1.07 8.55
CA PRO A 66 -0.65 1.04 8.94
C PRO A 66 -1.32 -0.28 8.53
N ASP A 67 -2.28 -0.76 9.33
CA ASP A 67 -3.37 -1.54 8.77
C ASP A 67 -4.32 -0.55 8.10
N VAL A 68 -4.49 -0.67 6.79
CA VAL A 68 -5.41 0.17 6.04
C VAL A 68 -6.83 -0.03 6.59
N ARG A 69 -7.60 1.04 6.65
CA ARG A 69 -9.01 1.01 7.10
C ARG A 69 -9.77 -0.19 6.50
N GLY A 70 -10.43 -0.95 7.35
CA GLY A 70 -11.17 -2.16 6.99
C GLY A 70 -10.35 -3.45 7.06
N TYR A 71 -9.02 -3.36 7.23
CA TYR A 71 -8.10 -4.51 7.25
C TYR A 71 -7.41 -4.65 8.61
N GLY A 72 -6.89 -5.84 8.89
CA GLY A 72 -6.14 -6.14 10.09
C GLY A 72 -6.86 -5.69 11.37
N ARG A 73 -6.23 -4.80 12.14
CA ARG A 73 -6.80 -4.23 13.36
C ARG A 73 -7.55 -2.91 13.14
N SER A 74 -7.45 -2.29 11.97
CA SER A 74 -8.16 -1.05 11.61
C SER A 74 -9.58 -1.35 11.15
N ARG A 75 -10.42 -1.86 12.05
CA ARG A 75 -11.78 -2.29 11.75
C ARG A 75 -12.67 -1.11 11.40
N CYS A 76 -13.34 -1.20 10.25
CA CYS A 76 -14.34 -0.23 9.82
C CYS A 76 -15.43 -0.97 9.02
N ARG A 77 -16.65 -1.01 9.54
CA ARG A 77 -17.80 -1.72 8.95
C ARG A 77 -18.76 -0.79 8.21
N ASP A 78 -18.47 0.50 8.20
CA ASP A 78 -19.26 1.51 7.51
C ASP A 78 -18.76 1.66 6.07
N THR A 79 -19.58 1.18 5.11
CA THR A 79 -19.25 1.21 3.69
C THR A 79 -19.04 2.64 3.13
N ALA A 80 -19.68 3.66 3.74
CA ALA A 80 -19.54 5.04 3.29
C ALA A 80 -18.17 5.65 3.62
N ARG A 81 -17.39 4.99 4.50
CA ARG A 81 -16.08 5.45 4.94
C ARG A 81 -14.91 4.81 4.16
N HIS A 82 -15.20 4.06 3.10
CA HIS A 82 -14.20 3.43 2.24
C HIS A 82 -14.13 4.18 0.92
N THR A 83 -13.36 5.27 0.92
CA THR A 83 -13.06 6.10 -0.26
C THR A 83 -11.57 6.37 -0.35
N TRP A 84 -11.06 6.66 -1.54
CA TRP A 84 -9.66 7.01 -1.75
C TRP A 84 -9.25 8.25 -0.95
N ALA A 85 -10.11 9.26 -0.94
CA ALA A 85 -9.88 10.47 -0.14
C ALA A 85 -9.76 10.15 1.37
N GLN A 86 -10.61 9.24 1.88
CA GLN A 86 -10.54 8.83 3.28
C GLN A 86 -9.26 8.07 3.60
N TYR A 87 -8.81 7.18 2.70
CA TYR A 87 -7.57 6.44 2.90
C TYR A 87 -6.33 7.35 2.90
N VAL A 88 -6.32 8.38 2.04
CA VAL A 88 -5.28 9.42 2.07
C VAL A 88 -5.35 10.23 3.37
N SER A 89 -6.55 10.63 3.81
CA SER A 89 -6.74 11.35 5.08
C SER A 89 -6.27 10.55 6.29
N ASP A 90 -6.52 9.22 6.31
CA ASP A 90 -6.00 8.33 7.36
C ASP A 90 -4.46 8.32 7.42
N ALA A 91 -3.80 8.31 6.26
CA ALA A 91 -2.35 8.37 6.19
C ALA A 91 -1.79 9.72 6.68
N VAL A 92 -2.48 10.84 6.38
CA VAL A 92 -2.15 12.16 6.94
C VAL A 92 -2.30 12.16 8.46
N ALA A 93 -3.46 11.71 8.97
CA ALA A 93 -3.72 11.64 10.40
C ALA A 93 -2.68 10.81 11.15
N LEU A 94 -2.18 9.73 10.52
CA LEU A 94 -1.11 8.91 11.09
C LEU A 94 0.22 9.67 11.13
N LEU A 95 0.62 10.34 10.03
CA LEU A 95 1.85 11.14 10.00
C LEU A 95 1.80 12.28 11.03
N ASP A 96 0.69 12.99 11.13
CA ASP A 96 0.48 14.07 12.08
C ASP A 96 0.56 13.56 13.54
N ALA A 97 -0.07 12.42 13.84
CA ALA A 97 0.00 11.80 15.16
C ALA A 97 1.43 11.40 15.56
N LEU A 98 2.30 11.12 14.58
CA LEU A 98 3.72 10.79 14.78
C LEU A 98 4.63 12.02 14.68
N GLY A 99 4.11 13.20 14.37
CA GLY A 99 4.87 14.44 14.25
C GLY A 99 5.70 14.56 12.97
N PHE A 100 5.36 13.82 11.91
CA PHE A 100 6.04 13.89 10.63
C PHE A 100 5.29 14.78 9.63
N SER A 101 5.92 15.83 9.16
CA SER A 101 5.35 16.74 8.14
C SER A 101 5.52 16.22 6.71
N ARG A 102 6.46 15.31 6.47
CA ARG A 102 6.75 14.72 5.15
C ARG A 102 7.24 13.29 5.33
N ALA A 103 6.95 12.43 4.35
CA ALA A 103 7.41 11.04 4.34
C ALA A 103 7.65 10.52 2.91
N ILE A 104 8.43 9.44 2.80
CA ILE A 104 8.39 8.56 1.63
C ILE A 104 7.10 7.75 1.80
N ILE A 105 6.19 7.85 0.83
CA ILE A 105 4.90 7.15 0.86
C ILE A 105 4.95 5.99 -0.12
N GLY A 106 4.58 4.81 0.33
CA GLY A 106 4.59 3.65 -0.55
C GLY A 106 3.52 2.63 -0.20
N GLY A 107 3.44 1.61 -1.04
CA GLY A 107 2.55 0.49 -0.80
C GLY A 107 2.51 -0.51 -1.94
N ALA A 108 1.68 -1.53 -1.76
CA ALA A 108 1.48 -2.59 -2.73
C ALA A 108 -0.01 -2.74 -3.08
N GLY A 109 -0.36 -2.96 -4.34
CA GLY A 109 -1.73 -3.06 -4.79
C GLY A 109 -2.56 -1.84 -4.35
N LEU A 110 -3.64 -2.05 -3.60
CA LEU A 110 -4.42 -0.97 -2.95
C LEU A 110 -3.53 0.11 -2.32
N GLY A 111 -2.46 -0.30 -1.61
CA GLY A 111 -1.53 0.62 -0.98
C GLY A 111 -0.70 1.44 -1.98
N SER A 112 -0.41 0.90 -3.17
CA SER A 112 0.26 1.66 -4.23
C SER A 112 -0.63 2.77 -4.76
N THR A 113 -1.92 2.48 -4.92
CA THR A 113 -2.93 3.46 -5.35
C THR A 113 -3.11 4.56 -4.31
N ILE A 114 -3.15 4.21 -3.01
CA ILE A 114 -3.16 5.20 -1.91
C ILE A 114 -1.93 6.12 -2.00
N ALA A 115 -0.73 5.56 -2.22
CA ALA A 115 0.50 6.34 -2.32
C ALA A 115 0.52 7.31 -3.51
N LEU A 116 0.03 6.85 -4.68
CA LEU A 116 -0.10 7.69 -5.87
C LEU A 116 -1.14 8.80 -5.67
N ARG A 117 -2.33 8.48 -5.12
CA ARG A 117 -3.35 9.50 -4.75
C ARG A 117 -2.78 10.52 -3.78
N PHE A 118 -2.08 10.05 -2.75
CA PHE A 118 -1.46 10.95 -1.78
C PHE A 118 -0.49 11.94 -2.45
N ALA A 119 0.33 11.47 -3.40
CA ALA A 119 1.27 12.32 -4.13
C ALA A 119 0.59 13.32 -5.06
N VAL A 120 -0.57 12.98 -5.64
CA VAL A 120 -1.38 13.88 -6.46
C VAL A 120 -2.09 14.92 -5.59
N ASP A 121 -2.76 14.48 -4.52
CA ASP A 121 -3.64 15.34 -3.73
C ASP A 121 -2.86 16.22 -2.73
N LEU A 122 -1.75 15.71 -2.17
CA LEU A 122 -1.00 16.34 -1.09
C LEU A 122 0.53 16.30 -1.33
N PRO A 123 1.03 16.83 -2.46
CA PRO A 123 2.43 16.71 -2.85
C PRO A 123 3.42 17.28 -1.82
N THR A 124 2.99 18.24 -0.99
CA THR A 124 3.83 18.84 0.03
C THR A 124 4.22 17.91 1.18
N TYR A 125 3.42 16.85 1.41
CA TYR A 125 3.70 15.81 2.39
C TYR A 125 4.64 14.72 1.88
N VAL A 126 4.88 14.65 0.56
CA VAL A 126 5.55 13.51 -0.08
C VAL A 126 7.01 13.86 -0.41
N LEU A 127 7.94 13.01 0.06
CA LEU A 127 9.36 13.07 -0.33
C LEU A 127 9.61 12.26 -1.61
N ALA A 128 8.98 11.10 -1.71
CA ALA A 128 9.04 10.20 -2.85
C ALA A 128 7.91 9.16 -2.76
N VAL A 129 7.66 8.43 -3.86
CA VAL A 129 6.65 7.37 -3.92
C VAL A 129 7.29 6.02 -4.24
N ILE A 130 6.83 4.96 -3.55
CA ILE A 130 7.15 3.56 -3.82
C ILE A 130 5.84 2.87 -4.20
N ALA A 131 5.65 2.51 -5.46
CA ALA A 131 4.46 1.83 -5.96
C ALA A 131 4.79 0.39 -6.40
N ILE A 132 4.17 -0.60 -5.76
CA ILE A 132 4.44 -2.02 -5.99
C ILE A 132 3.16 -2.69 -6.47
N GLY A 133 3.17 -3.28 -7.68
CA GLY A 133 1.99 -3.91 -8.26
C GLY A 133 0.84 -2.91 -8.39
N ILE A 134 0.93 -2.02 -9.36
CA ILE A 134 0.00 -0.90 -9.55
C ILE A 134 -1.33 -1.43 -10.09
N GLU A 135 -2.42 -0.93 -9.54
CA GLU A 135 -3.80 -1.25 -9.91
C GLU A 135 -4.70 0.00 -9.84
N ASP A 136 -6.00 -0.15 -10.06
CA ASP A 136 -7.05 0.86 -9.84
C ASP A 136 -6.94 2.13 -10.72
N ILE A 137 -6.37 2.00 -11.94
CA ILE A 137 -6.46 3.02 -13.00
C ILE A 137 -7.43 2.47 -14.04
N GLU A 138 -8.64 3.01 -14.08
CA GLU A 138 -9.78 2.34 -14.70
C GLU A 138 -10.62 3.30 -15.54
N ASP A 139 -10.76 3.00 -16.84
CA ASP A 139 -11.75 3.61 -17.68
C ASP A 139 -13.19 3.30 -17.18
N ASP A 140 -14.20 3.85 -17.82
CA ASP A 140 -15.59 3.68 -17.38
C ASP A 140 -16.04 2.22 -17.44
N LYS A 141 -15.56 1.45 -18.44
CA LYS A 141 -15.92 0.03 -18.60
C LYS A 141 -15.24 -0.85 -17.55
N ALA A 142 -13.96 -0.63 -17.30
CA ALA A 142 -13.21 -1.33 -16.25
C ALA A 142 -13.81 -1.02 -14.89
N LYS A 143 -14.17 0.25 -14.63
CA LYS A 143 -14.81 0.67 -13.37
C LYS A 143 -16.16 -0.02 -13.14
N GLU A 144 -17.01 -0.14 -14.14
CA GLU A 144 -18.25 -0.90 -14.00
C GLU A 144 -18.02 -2.38 -13.68
N ALA A 145 -16.98 -2.99 -14.26
CA ALA A 145 -16.61 -4.37 -13.97
C ALA A 145 -16.10 -4.53 -12.53
N GLU A 146 -15.26 -3.59 -12.06
CA GLU A 146 -14.75 -3.55 -10.69
C GLU A 146 -15.89 -3.43 -9.66
N ILE A 147 -16.84 -2.51 -9.87
CA ILE A 147 -18.01 -2.36 -9.00
C ILE A 147 -18.74 -3.71 -8.84
N ARG A 148 -19.06 -4.36 -9.94
CA ARG A 148 -19.76 -5.66 -9.91
C ARG A 148 -18.94 -6.74 -9.20
N MET A 149 -17.65 -6.77 -9.44
CA MET A 149 -16.73 -7.72 -8.81
C MET A 149 -16.67 -7.50 -7.31
N MET A 150 -16.52 -6.27 -6.86
CA MET A 150 -16.41 -5.91 -5.44
C MET A 150 -17.73 -6.09 -4.69
N GLU A 151 -18.87 -5.87 -5.31
CA GLU A 151 -20.18 -6.18 -4.72
C GLU A 151 -20.37 -7.68 -4.54
N ALA A 152 -20.04 -8.48 -5.55
CA ALA A 152 -20.06 -9.95 -5.44
C ALA A 152 -19.08 -10.45 -4.36
N PHE A 153 -17.95 -9.78 -4.23
CA PHE A 153 -16.95 -9.99 -3.17
C PHE A 153 -17.59 -9.82 -1.79
N ALA A 154 -18.14 -8.63 -1.52
CA ALA A 154 -18.73 -8.34 -0.22
C ALA A 154 -19.79 -9.35 0.18
N LEU A 155 -20.70 -9.69 -0.73
CA LEU A 155 -21.74 -10.69 -0.51
C LEU A 155 -21.16 -12.07 -0.17
N ARG A 156 -20.10 -12.48 -0.86
CA ARG A 156 -19.47 -13.78 -0.62
C ARG A 156 -18.73 -13.82 0.71
N VAL A 157 -18.04 -12.74 1.09
CA VAL A 157 -17.41 -12.64 2.42
C VAL A 157 -18.45 -12.80 3.53
N GLN A 158 -19.58 -12.11 3.40
CA GLN A 158 -20.66 -12.14 4.40
C GLN A 158 -21.32 -13.53 4.52
N ARG A 159 -21.48 -14.22 3.40
CA ARG A 159 -22.16 -15.52 3.36
C ARG A 159 -21.23 -16.68 3.70
N ASP A 160 -20.04 -16.71 3.14
CA ASP A 160 -19.17 -17.89 3.10
C ASP A 160 -17.81 -17.65 3.81
N GLY A 161 -17.55 -16.44 4.26
CA GLY A 161 -16.30 -16.05 4.92
C GLY A 161 -15.20 -15.58 3.97
N ILE A 162 -14.11 -15.06 4.55
CA ILE A 162 -13.04 -14.37 3.80
C ILE A 162 -12.35 -15.32 2.82
N LEU A 163 -12.00 -16.53 3.25
CA LEU A 163 -11.26 -17.49 2.40
C LEU A 163 -12.05 -17.87 1.15
N ALA A 164 -13.33 -18.25 1.32
CA ALA A 164 -14.20 -18.63 0.21
C ALA A 164 -14.34 -17.55 -0.86
N ARG A 165 -14.16 -16.29 -0.47
CA ARG A 165 -14.15 -15.15 -1.35
C ARG A 165 -12.90 -15.12 -2.24
N TRP A 166 -11.74 -15.39 -1.66
CA TRP A 166 -10.47 -15.33 -2.40
C TRP A 166 -10.26 -16.52 -3.34
N GLU A 167 -10.82 -17.70 -3.00
CA GLU A 167 -10.66 -18.93 -3.78
C GLU A 167 -10.84 -18.75 -5.30
N PRO A 168 -11.86 -18.04 -5.83
CA PRO A 168 -12.01 -17.86 -7.27
C PRO A 168 -10.99 -16.92 -7.91
N LEU A 169 -10.34 -16.06 -7.13
CA LEU A 169 -9.37 -15.09 -7.62
C LEU A 169 -7.94 -15.61 -7.58
N LEU A 170 -7.61 -16.43 -6.58
CA LEU A 170 -6.26 -16.93 -6.34
C LEU A 170 -5.60 -17.54 -7.59
N PRO A 171 -6.31 -18.31 -8.47
CA PRO A 171 -5.70 -18.85 -9.68
C PRO A 171 -5.28 -17.80 -10.73
N HIS A 172 -5.79 -16.56 -10.61
CA HIS A 172 -5.56 -15.47 -11.55
C HIS A 172 -4.60 -14.41 -11.02
N LEU A 173 -4.11 -14.57 -9.80
CA LEU A 173 -3.19 -13.66 -9.12
C LEU A 173 -1.83 -14.32 -8.93
N SER A 174 -0.79 -13.49 -8.82
CA SER A 174 0.54 -13.97 -8.43
C SER A 174 0.48 -14.77 -7.12
N PRO A 175 1.17 -15.93 -7.02
CA PRO A 175 1.11 -16.82 -5.86
C PRO A 175 1.37 -16.14 -4.52
N ILE A 176 2.22 -15.11 -4.51
CA ILE A 176 2.55 -14.33 -3.32
C ILE A 176 1.31 -13.63 -2.74
N ILE A 177 0.41 -13.12 -3.58
CA ILE A 177 -0.80 -12.41 -3.13
C ILE A 177 -1.67 -13.37 -2.33
N GLY A 178 -1.88 -14.59 -2.86
CA GLY A 178 -2.64 -15.62 -2.16
C GLY A 178 -2.03 -16.01 -0.82
N ALA A 179 -0.70 -16.16 -0.75
CA ALA A 179 0.00 -16.47 0.49
C ALA A 179 -0.22 -15.37 1.54
N MET A 180 0.01 -14.11 1.19
CA MET A 180 -0.16 -12.97 2.09
C MET A 180 -1.60 -12.80 2.57
N VAL A 181 -2.59 -13.02 1.70
CA VAL A 181 -4.00 -13.01 2.07
C VAL A 181 -4.31 -14.11 3.08
N CYS A 182 -3.88 -15.35 2.83
CA CYS A 182 -4.11 -16.46 3.74
C CYS A 182 -3.45 -16.23 5.12
N GLU A 183 -2.28 -15.61 5.16
CA GLU A 183 -1.59 -15.23 6.39
C GLU A 183 -2.37 -14.17 7.20
N ALA A 184 -3.08 -13.25 6.54
CA ALA A 184 -3.83 -12.16 7.17
C ALA A 184 -5.22 -12.58 7.69
N ILE A 185 -5.86 -13.59 7.11
CA ILE A 185 -7.23 -14.03 7.46
C ILE A 185 -7.45 -14.20 8.98
N PRO A 186 -6.56 -14.83 9.75
CA PRO A 186 -6.78 -15.02 11.19
C PRO A 186 -6.85 -13.71 12.00
N ARG A 187 -6.35 -12.59 11.42
CA ARG A 187 -6.35 -11.27 12.05
C ARG A 187 -7.43 -10.33 11.48
N SER A 188 -8.14 -10.79 10.46
CA SER A 188 -9.12 -9.99 9.71
C SER A 188 -10.52 -10.09 10.31
N ASP A 189 -11.29 -9.00 10.23
CA ASP A 189 -12.73 -8.96 10.56
C ASP A 189 -13.55 -9.05 9.27
N ALA A 190 -14.36 -10.10 9.13
CA ALA A 190 -15.10 -10.37 7.90
C ALA A 190 -16.05 -9.23 7.51
N GLU A 191 -16.71 -8.58 8.48
CA GLU A 191 -17.63 -7.48 8.21
C GLU A 191 -16.88 -6.25 7.71
N SER A 192 -15.70 -5.96 8.29
CA SER A 192 -14.84 -4.86 7.83
C SER A 192 -14.28 -5.12 6.42
N ILE A 193 -13.83 -6.35 6.13
CA ILE A 193 -13.37 -6.74 4.79
C ILE A 193 -14.51 -6.61 3.77
N ALA A 194 -15.73 -7.02 4.11
CA ALA A 194 -16.90 -6.85 3.24
C ALA A 194 -17.22 -5.37 3.00
N ALA A 195 -17.11 -4.53 4.05
CA ALA A 195 -17.34 -3.10 3.93
C ALA A 195 -16.25 -2.40 3.08
N ALA A 196 -14.99 -2.82 3.23
CA ALA A 196 -13.88 -2.27 2.45
C ALA A 196 -14.02 -2.47 0.93
N ALA A 197 -14.81 -3.47 0.50
CA ALA A 197 -15.15 -3.65 -0.90
C ALA A 197 -15.92 -2.47 -1.52
N ALA A 198 -16.49 -1.58 -0.70
CA ALA A 198 -17.14 -0.36 -1.17
C ALA A 198 -16.18 0.60 -1.88
N ILE A 199 -14.85 0.47 -1.68
CA ILE A 199 -13.82 1.24 -2.42
C ILE A 199 -13.98 1.07 -3.94
N GLY A 200 -14.45 -0.09 -4.40
CA GLY A 200 -14.72 -0.33 -5.81
C GLY A 200 -15.74 0.64 -6.43
N ARG A 201 -16.58 1.31 -5.64
CA ARG A 201 -17.53 2.33 -6.11
C ARG A 201 -16.88 3.71 -6.26
N ASP A 202 -15.76 3.95 -5.59
CA ASP A 202 -14.99 5.18 -5.73
C ASP A 202 -13.88 4.98 -6.77
N ARG A 203 -13.59 6.02 -7.55
CA ARG A 203 -12.56 5.96 -8.59
C ARG A 203 -11.29 6.65 -8.11
N SER A 204 -10.20 5.91 -8.15
CA SER A 204 -8.88 6.47 -7.91
C SER A 204 -8.44 7.35 -9.09
N PHE A 205 -8.18 6.73 -10.23
CA PHE A 205 -7.77 7.40 -11.46
C PHE A 205 -8.57 6.84 -12.64
N LYS A 206 -8.88 7.70 -13.61
CA LYS A 206 -9.50 7.30 -14.86
C LYS A 206 -8.46 6.96 -15.93
N ASP A 207 -7.44 7.80 -15.99
CA ASP A 207 -6.40 7.74 -17.00
C ASP A 207 -5.00 7.83 -16.37
N PRO A 208 -3.99 7.12 -16.90
CA PRO A 208 -2.61 7.19 -16.44
C PRO A 208 -2.03 8.61 -16.45
N GLU A 209 -2.47 9.46 -17.38
CA GLU A 209 -2.02 10.84 -17.55
C GLU A 209 -2.31 11.74 -16.34
N GLU A 210 -3.28 11.38 -15.51
CA GLU A 210 -3.55 12.09 -14.25
C GLU A 210 -2.33 12.08 -13.31
N LEU A 211 -1.42 11.12 -13.47
CA LEU A 211 -0.21 10.99 -12.67
C LEU A 211 0.97 11.84 -13.16
N ALA A 212 0.85 12.51 -14.33
CA ALA A 212 1.88 13.39 -14.86
C ALA A 212 2.19 14.59 -13.95
N VAL A 213 1.30 14.93 -13.03
CA VAL A 213 1.48 16.03 -12.07
C VAL A 213 2.40 15.68 -10.91
N ILE A 214 2.75 14.40 -10.72
CA ILE A 214 3.63 13.96 -9.64
C ILE A 214 5.06 14.42 -9.94
N SER A 215 5.55 15.38 -9.16
CA SER A 215 6.87 16.00 -9.36
C SER A 215 7.99 15.38 -8.49
N VAL A 216 7.63 14.58 -7.48
CA VAL A 216 8.58 13.87 -6.62
C VAL A 216 9.12 12.60 -7.30
N PRO A 217 10.26 12.04 -6.87
CA PRO A 217 10.75 10.76 -7.38
C PRO A 217 9.74 9.63 -7.14
N VAL A 218 9.55 8.77 -8.14
CA VAL A 218 8.68 7.59 -8.05
C VAL A 218 9.43 6.35 -8.54
N ILE A 219 9.43 5.28 -7.73
CA ILE A 219 9.86 3.95 -8.17
C ILE A 219 8.65 3.03 -8.30
N LEU A 220 8.58 2.34 -9.45
CA LEU A 220 7.46 1.47 -9.82
C LEU A 220 7.96 0.03 -9.93
N PHE A 221 7.37 -0.87 -9.17
CA PHE A 221 7.62 -2.30 -9.25
C PHE A 221 6.45 -2.95 -9.99
N ALA A 222 6.73 -3.50 -11.16
CA ALA A 222 5.71 -4.17 -11.96
C ALA A 222 5.21 -5.46 -11.30
N GLY A 223 3.93 -5.79 -11.54
CA GLY A 223 3.39 -7.12 -11.35
C GLY A 223 3.47 -7.94 -12.64
N ASP A 224 3.01 -9.20 -12.59
CA ASP A 224 2.97 -10.11 -13.73
C ASP A 224 1.61 -10.81 -13.89
N ASP A 225 0.58 -10.32 -13.22
CA ASP A 225 -0.77 -10.84 -13.33
C ASP A 225 -1.74 -9.83 -13.97
N ALA A 226 -2.97 -10.30 -14.25
CA ALA A 226 -3.96 -9.50 -14.97
C ALA A 226 -4.43 -8.26 -14.20
N ARG A 227 -4.31 -8.25 -12.86
CA ARG A 227 -4.69 -7.10 -12.03
C ARG A 227 -3.55 -6.10 -11.90
N HIS A 228 -2.30 -6.58 -11.98
CA HIS A 228 -1.09 -5.77 -11.82
C HIS A 228 -0.20 -5.91 -13.07
N PRO A 229 -0.65 -5.47 -14.26
CA PRO A 229 0.05 -5.72 -15.50
C PRO A 229 1.36 -4.92 -15.58
N GLN A 230 2.41 -5.57 -16.07
CA GLN A 230 3.71 -4.92 -16.28
C GLN A 230 3.60 -3.69 -17.18
N SER A 231 2.76 -3.77 -18.23
CA SER A 231 2.56 -2.66 -19.17
C SER A 231 2.09 -1.37 -18.51
N LEU A 232 1.26 -1.46 -17.46
CA LEU A 232 0.83 -0.28 -16.72
C LEU A 232 2.00 0.38 -15.97
N ALA A 233 2.85 -0.41 -15.33
CA ALA A 233 4.03 0.13 -14.66
C ALA A 233 5.02 0.79 -15.63
N GLU A 234 5.22 0.20 -16.83
CA GLU A 234 6.03 0.76 -17.90
C GLU A 234 5.46 2.08 -18.43
N GLU A 235 4.16 2.14 -18.65
CA GLU A 235 3.44 3.33 -19.07
C GLU A 235 3.59 4.46 -18.05
N LEU A 236 3.32 4.20 -16.78
CA LEU A 236 3.46 5.19 -15.70
C LEU A 236 4.91 5.67 -15.53
N ALA A 237 5.90 4.80 -15.71
CA ALA A 237 7.29 5.20 -15.69
C ALA A 237 7.64 6.21 -16.79
N SER A 238 6.91 6.18 -17.92
CA SER A 238 7.08 7.13 -19.02
C SER A 238 6.32 8.44 -18.83
N ILE A 239 5.18 8.42 -18.09
CA ILE A 239 4.29 9.56 -17.87
C ILE A 239 4.77 10.41 -16.69
N ILE A 240 5.14 9.78 -15.58
CA ILE A 240 5.56 10.48 -14.36
C ILE A 240 6.94 11.11 -14.59
N PRO A 241 7.12 12.43 -14.46
CA PRO A 241 8.36 13.13 -14.83
C PRO A 241 9.63 12.59 -14.15
N ARG A 242 9.51 12.06 -12.93
CA ARG A 242 10.60 11.43 -12.17
C ARG A 242 10.27 9.97 -11.83
N GLY A 243 9.47 9.32 -12.70
CA GLY A 243 9.12 7.92 -12.63
C GLY A 243 10.26 7.04 -13.13
N ARG A 244 10.52 5.93 -12.43
CA ARG A 244 11.42 4.88 -12.93
C ARG A 244 10.88 3.50 -12.64
N LEU A 245 11.00 2.61 -13.60
CA LEU A 245 10.69 1.21 -13.42
C LEU A 245 11.83 0.53 -12.66
N ALA A 246 11.51 -0.22 -11.63
CA ALA A 246 12.48 -1.06 -10.94
C ALA A 246 12.90 -2.24 -11.83
N ALA A 247 14.15 -2.67 -11.72
CA ALA A 247 14.62 -3.88 -12.41
C ALA A 247 13.97 -5.16 -11.84
N ALA A 248 13.44 -5.10 -10.60
CA ALA A 248 12.72 -6.18 -9.96
C ALA A 248 11.22 -6.07 -10.28
N SER A 249 10.59 -7.19 -10.64
CA SER A 249 9.13 -7.30 -10.81
C SER A 249 8.57 -8.43 -9.94
N LEU A 250 7.31 -8.31 -9.52
CA LEU A 250 6.62 -9.41 -8.86
C LEU A 250 6.37 -10.51 -9.87
N SER A 251 7.13 -11.59 -9.80
CA SER A 251 7.03 -12.72 -10.71
C SER A 251 6.51 -13.96 -9.99
N SER A 252 6.13 -14.99 -10.77
CA SER A 252 5.70 -16.29 -10.25
C SER A 252 6.74 -17.00 -9.35
N ASN A 253 7.99 -16.52 -9.34
CA ASN A 253 9.05 -16.99 -8.45
C ASN A 253 8.97 -16.42 -7.04
N VAL A 254 8.22 -15.34 -6.83
CA VAL A 254 7.97 -14.71 -5.51
C VAL A 254 6.78 -15.42 -4.89
N LYS A 255 7.00 -16.27 -3.88
CA LYS A 255 5.98 -17.17 -3.31
C LYS A 255 5.65 -16.89 -1.85
N THR A 256 6.52 -16.22 -1.13
CA THR A 256 6.38 -15.94 0.30
C THR A 256 6.66 -14.47 0.60
N SER A 257 6.15 -13.97 1.74
CA SER A 257 6.44 -12.60 2.22
C SER A 257 7.96 -12.36 2.34
N ARG A 258 8.73 -13.41 2.63
CA ARG A 258 10.21 -13.34 2.68
C ARG A 258 10.81 -13.18 1.29
N ASP A 259 10.30 -13.91 0.29
CA ASP A 259 10.76 -13.75 -1.10
C ASP A 259 10.43 -12.35 -1.59
N PHE A 260 9.22 -11.85 -1.30
CA PHE A 260 8.81 -10.48 -1.59
C PHE A 260 9.80 -9.46 -1.01
N GLY A 261 10.11 -9.56 0.29
CA GLY A 261 11.09 -8.68 0.93
C GLY A 261 12.45 -8.70 0.24
N ARG A 262 12.97 -9.90 -0.05
CA ARG A 262 14.28 -10.05 -0.74
C ARG A 262 14.29 -9.50 -2.15
N PHE A 263 13.18 -9.63 -2.86
CA PHE A 263 13.09 -9.23 -4.27
C PHE A 263 12.98 -7.72 -4.43
N ILE A 264 12.20 -7.08 -3.56
CA ILE A 264 11.98 -5.63 -3.56
C ILE A 264 13.16 -4.87 -2.96
N ALA A 265 13.81 -5.41 -1.92
CA ALA A 265 14.79 -4.72 -1.11
C ALA A 265 15.92 -4.03 -1.90
N PRO A 266 16.63 -4.68 -2.85
CA PRO A 266 17.77 -4.03 -3.49
C PRO A 266 17.42 -2.70 -4.16
N ALA A 267 16.42 -2.71 -5.04
CA ALA A 267 16.01 -1.51 -5.76
C ALA A 267 15.35 -0.46 -4.83
N LEU A 268 14.64 -0.92 -3.80
CA LEU A 268 14.04 -0.04 -2.81
C LEU A 268 15.11 0.66 -1.98
N LEU A 269 16.12 -0.04 -1.51
CA LEU A 269 17.20 0.52 -0.68
C LEU A 269 18.02 1.56 -1.46
N ASP A 270 18.37 1.28 -2.71
CA ASP A 270 19.05 2.23 -3.58
C ASP A 270 18.19 3.50 -3.76
N PHE A 271 16.89 3.34 -4.00
CA PHE A 271 15.97 4.44 -4.19
C PHE A 271 15.83 5.34 -2.95
N ILE A 272 15.59 4.75 -1.77
CA ILE A 272 15.41 5.55 -0.55
C ILE A 272 16.70 6.25 -0.14
N ALA A 273 17.88 5.64 -0.41
CA ALA A 273 19.17 6.28 -0.18
C ALA A 273 19.38 7.50 -1.08
N GLU A 274 19.03 7.40 -2.36
CA GLU A 274 19.07 8.53 -3.31
C GLU A 274 18.13 9.67 -2.87
N VAL A 275 16.91 9.34 -2.45
CA VAL A 275 15.93 10.33 -1.96
C VAL A 275 16.46 11.06 -0.73
N ARG A 276 17.07 10.34 0.21
CA ARG A 276 17.62 10.91 1.43
C ARG A 276 18.85 11.77 1.17
N ALA A 277 19.69 11.42 0.20
CA ALA A 277 20.88 12.19 -0.17
C ALA A 277 20.56 13.45 -0.98
N ALA A 278 19.35 13.55 -1.55
CA ALA A 278 18.96 14.72 -2.32
C ALA A 278 18.85 15.97 -1.42
N PRO A 279 19.34 17.14 -1.86
CA PRO A 279 19.17 18.38 -1.11
C PRO A 279 17.68 18.63 -0.82
N THR A 280 17.36 18.88 0.43
CA THR A 280 16.02 19.37 0.81
C THR A 280 15.89 20.79 0.26
N GLY A 281 15.18 20.94 -0.88
CA GLY A 281 14.87 22.23 -1.46
C GLY A 281 13.89 23.03 -0.62
#